data_b19b079c842c8c9c9bc9964b4e956a0f
#
_entry.id   b19b079c842c8c9c9bc9964b4e956a0f
#
_cell.length_a   1.000
_cell.length_b   1.000
_cell.length_c   1.000
_cell.angle_alpha   90.00
_cell.angle_beta   90.00
_cell.angle_gamma   90.00
#
_symmetry.space_group_name_H-M   'P 1'
#
loop_
_entity.id
_entity.type
_entity.pdbx_description
1 polymer ?
#
loop_
_entity_poly.entity_id
_entity_poly.type
_entity_poly.pdbx_seq_one_letter_code
_entity_poly.pdbx_strand_id
1 'polypeptide(L)'
;VVNIKGKKSHDIIDDGLRILERLEHRGGAGADKDTGDGAGILVQIPHEFFKRECEVLGINLPSAGDYGVGMVFAHKYESLRNEQKRIFEEVVREEGQVVLGWREVPVDGTKVGQEAAAIRPWMIQILIGKGPDVTNNKEFERKLYIIRKLAEKRIIPLSKELSSDFYIASLSSKTIVYKGMLTPGQLRDFYLDLSDLDFTSALAMVHSRFSTNTFPSWARAHPNRFLVHNGEINTIR
;
A
#
# COMPACT_ATOMS: atom_id res chain seq x y z
N VAL A 1 -14.37 10.03 0.05
CA VAL A 1 -15.68 9.54 0.51
C VAL A 1 -15.57 9.17 1.98
N VAL A 2 -16.57 9.48 2.77
CA VAL A 2 -16.57 9.13 4.21
C VAL A 2 -17.99 8.92 4.71
N ASN A 3 -18.19 7.88 5.50
CA ASN A 3 -19.39 7.70 6.30
C ASN A 3 -19.15 8.35 7.67
N ILE A 4 -19.80 9.48 7.94
CA ILE A 4 -19.59 10.28 9.17
C ILE A 4 -20.03 9.56 10.46
N LYS A 5 -20.86 8.52 10.35
CA LYS A 5 -21.26 7.65 11.48
C LYS A 5 -20.28 6.49 11.70
N GLY A 6 -19.23 6.39 10.89
CA GLY A 6 -18.21 5.33 10.99
C GLY A 6 -18.67 3.95 10.55
N LYS A 7 -19.85 3.81 9.91
CA LYS A 7 -20.31 2.51 9.40
C LYS A 7 -19.47 2.09 8.20
N LYS A 8 -18.78 0.97 8.32
CA LYS A 8 -17.98 0.38 7.24
C LYS A 8 -18.89 -0.34 6.25
N SER A 9 -18.60 -0.18 4.94
CA SER A 9 -19.22 -0.94 3.86
C SER A 9 -18.27 -1.00 2.66
N HIS A 10 -18.51 -1.94 1.75
CA HIS A 10 -17.83 -2.00 0.47
C HIS A 10 -18.28 -0.84 -0.45
N ASP A 11 -19.49 -0.33 -0.30
CA ASP A 11 -19.99 0.81 -1.09
C ASP A 11 -19.10 2.05 -0.98
N ILE A 12 -18.47 2.28 0.18
CA ILE A 12 -17.50 3.40 0.37
C ILE A 12 -16.29 3.23 -0.54
N ILE A 13 -15.83 1.99 -0.74
CA ILE A 13 -14.73 1.67 -1.66
C ILE A 13 -15.19 1.92 -3.10
N ASP A 14 -16.35 1.37 -3.47
CA ASP A 14 -16.96 1.52 -4.79
C ASP A 14 -17.16 2.99 -5.16
N ASP A 15 -17.73 3.78 -4.25
CA ASP A 15 -17.95 5.22 -4.47
C ASP A 15 -16.62 5.97 -4.64
N GLY A 16 -15.59 5.61 -3.85
CA GLY A 16 -14.24 6.16 -4.00
C GLY A 16 -13.66 5.87 -5.38
N LEU A 17 -13.73 4.62 -5.83
CA LEU A 17 -13.23 4.19 -7.13
C LEU A 17 -14.03 4.80 -8.28
N ARG A 18 -15.36 4.87 -8.19
CA ARG A 18 -16.21 5.55 -9.20
C ARG A 18 -15.90 7.04 -9.34
N ILE A 19 -15.60 7.73 -8.22
CA ILE A 19 -15.18 9.13 -8.27
C ILE A 19 -13.85 9.24 -9.02
N LEU A 20 -12.90 8.35 -8.73
CA LEU A 20 -11.62 8.31 -9.39
C LEU A 20 -11.77 8.10 -10.91
N GLU A 21 -12.56 7.10 -11.31
CA GLU A 21 -12.87 6.77 -12.72
C GLU A 21 -13.53 7.96 -13.45
N ARG A 22 -14.53 8.61 -12.84
CA ARG A 22 -15.20 9.79 -13.42
C ARG A 22 -14.30 11.02 -13.56
N LEU A 23 -13.20 11.08 -12.81
CA LEU A 23 -12.20 12.14 -12.88
C LEU A 23 -11.03 11.79 -13.82
N GLU A 24 -11.12 10.72 -14.60
CA GLU A 24 -10.07 10.26 -15.51
C GLU A 24 -9.60 11.36 -16.48
N HIS A 25 -10.50 12.21 -16.97
CA HIS A 25 -10.18 13.37 -17.81
C HIS A 25 -9.24 14.39 -17.14
N ARG A 26 -9.05 14.31 -15.82
CA ARG A 26 -8.10 15.11 -15.03
C ARG A 26 -6.79 14.35 -14.75
N GLY A 27 -6.74 13.08 -15.08
CA GLY A 27 -5.54 12.25 -15.02
C GLY A 27 -4.59 12.59 -16.16
N GLY A 28 -3.32 12.20 -16.02
CA GLY A 28 -2.34 12.21 -17.09
C GLY A 28 -2.13 10.78 -17.59
N ALA A 29 -2.00 10.61 -18.88
CA ALA A 29 -1.46 9.42 -19.49
C ALA A 29 -0.11 9.78 -20.12
N GLY A 30 0.83 8.83 -20.07
CA GLY A 30 2.12 8.96 -20.76
C GLY A 30 1.99 8.82 -22.27
N ALA A 31 3.11 8.62 -22.95
CA ALA A 31 3.14 8.32 -24.40
C ALA A 31 2.39 7.00 -24.71
N ASP A 32 2.42 6.05 -23.79
CA ASP A 32 1.59 4.86 -23.76
C ASP A 32 0.28 5.17 -23.02
N LYS A 33 -0.85 5.08 -23.73
CA LYS A 33 -2.18 5.42 -23.20
C LYS A 33 -2.62 4.59 -21.98
N ASP A 34 -2.08 3.38 -21.87
CA ASP A 34 -2.38 2.44 -20.78
C ASP A 34 -1.41 2.57 -19.61
N THR A 35 -0.39 3.45 -19.73
CA THR A 35 0.48 3.81 -18.60
C THR A 35 0.00 5.11 -17.97
N GLY A 36 -0.56 4.99 -16.74
CA GLY A 36 -1.05 6.13 -15.98
C GLY A 36 0.05 6.87 -15.22
N ASP A 37 -0.16 8.16 -14.96
CA ASP A 37 0.71 8.99 -14.09
C ASP A 37 0.64 8.58 -12.61
N GLY A 38 -0.35 7.79 -12.27
CA GLY A 38 -0.57 7.26 -10.92
C GLY A 38 -2.00 7.36 -10.46
N ALA A 39 -2.47 6.30 -9.83
CA ALA A 39 -3.76 6.26 -9.14
C ALA A 39 -3.64 5.48 -7.84
N GLY A 40 -4.51 5.77 -6.89
CA GLY A 40 -4.52 5.04 -5.63
C GLY A 40 -5.67 5.40 -4.70
N ILE A 41 -5.84 4.52 -3.72
CA ILE A 41 -6.85 4.60 -2.68
C ILE A 41 -6.22 4.29 -1.31
N LEU A 42 -6.55 5.09 -0.31
CA LEU A 42 -6.31 4.80 1.10
C LEU A 42 -7.66 4.49 1.76
N VAL A 43 -7.68 3.38 2.49
CA VAL A 43 -8.85 2.92 3.24
C VAL A 43 -8.47 2.51 4.66
N GLN A 44 -9.45 2.35 5.54
CA GLN A 44 -9.22 1.69 6.82
C GLN A 44 -8.92 0.21 6.60
N ILE A 45 -8.14 -0.41 7.49
CA ILE A 45 -7.87 -1.85 7.43
C ILE A 45 -9.19 -2.62 7.55
N PRO A 46 -9.56 -3.44 6.51
CA PRO A 46 -10.75 -4.27 6.54
C PRO A 46 -10.47 -5.56 7.31
N HIS A 47 -10.81 -5.57 8.60
CA HIS A 47 -10.43 -6.65 9.51
C HIS A 47 -10.96 -8.02 9.10
N GLU A 48 -12.24 -8.11 8.72
CA GLU A 48 -12.85 -9.40 8.34
C GLU A 48 -12.22 -9.98 7.07
N PHE A 49 -11.90 -9.12 6.10
CA PHE A 49 -11.14 -9.51 4.91
C PHE A 49 -9.77 -10.09 5.30
N PHE A 50 -8.97 -9.36 6.09
CA PHE A 50 -7.65 -9.85 6.49
C PHE A 50 -7.72 -11.09 7.36
N LYS A 51 -8.74 -11.22 8.20
CA LYS A 51 -8.96 -12.42 9.03
C LYS A 51 -9.13 -13.65 8.14
N ARG A 52 -10.02 -13.60 7.15
CA ARG A 52 -10.23 -14.68 6.18
C ARG A 52 -8.96 -15.01 5.38
N GLU A 53 -8.28 -13.99 4.85
CA GLU A 53 -7.04 -14.18 4.09
C GLU A 53 -5.92 -14.82 4.95
N CYS A 54 -5.80 -14.38 6.19
CA CYS A 54 -4.85 -14.94 7.14
C CYS A 54 -5.17 -16.39 7.53
N GLU A 55 -6.44 -16.74 7.69
CA GLU A 55 -6.86 -18.14 7.94
C GLU A 55 -6.41 -19.06 6.81
N VAL A 56 -6.56 -18.64 5.55
CA VAL A 56 -6.08 -19.40 4.37
C VAL A 56 -4.56 -19.59 4.40
N LEU A 57 -3.82 -18.59 4.89
CA LEU A 57 -2.36 -18.62 4.97
C LEU A 57 -1.83 -19.30 6.25
N GLY A 58 -2.69 -19.75 7.15
CA GLY A 58 -2.30 -20.30 8.45
C GLY A 58 -1.74 -19.25 9.42
N ILE A 59 -2.05 -17.97 9.21
CA ILE A 59 -1.63 -16.87 10.06
C ILE A 59 -2.72 -16.61 11.11
N ASN A 60 -2.36 -16.68 12.38
CA ASN A 60 -3.26 -16.33 13.47
C ASN A 60 -3.31 -14.81 13.65
N LEU A 61 -4.36 -14.17 13.10
CA LEU A 61 -4.51 -12.72 13.13
C LEU A 61 -5.11 -12.27 14.48
N PRO A 62 -4.46 -11.34 15.21
CA PRO A 62 -5.02 -10.75 16.43
C PRO A 62 -6.27 -9.90 16.15
N SER A 63 -6.91 -9.41 17.23
CA SER A 63 -8.05 -8.50 17.14
C SER A 63 -7.71 -7.20 16.40
N ALA A 64 -8.72 -6.55 15.83
CA ALA A 64 -8.57 -5.28 15.16
C ALA A 64 -7.91 -4.23 16.08
N GLY A 65 -6.83 -3.58 15.59
CA GLY A 65 -6.03 -2.63 16.36
C GLY A 65 -4.83 -3.24 17.10
N ASP A 66 -4.75 -4.57 17.22
CA ASP A 66 -3.61 -5.27 17.83
C ASP A 66 -2.62 -5.81 16.80
N TYR A 67 -2.84 -5.48 15.54
CA TYR A 67 -1.91 -5.72 14.44
C TYR A 67 -1.86 -4.54 13.47
N GLY A 68 -0.79 -4.45 12.73
CA GLY A 68 -0.61 -3.53 11.62
C GLY A 68 -0.40 -4.26 10.31
N VAL A 69 -0.77 -3.61 9.21
CA VAL A 69 -0.54 -4.10 7.85
C VAL A 69 0.36 -3.14 7.10
N GLY A 70 1.43 -3.67 6.51
CA GLY A 70 2.30 -2.93 5.62
C GLY A 70 2.06 -3.32 4.16
N MET A 71 1.76 -2.34 3.29
CA MET A 71 1.83 -2.52 1.84
C MET A 71 3.25 -2.22 1.39
N VAL A 72 3.91 -3.23 0.84
CA VAL A 72 5.32 -3.16 0.45
C VAL A 72 5.46 -3.47 -1.03
N PHE A 73 6.10 -2.58 -1.75
CA PHE A 73 6.63 -2.83 -3.08
C PHE A 73 8.01 -3.45 -2.90
N ALA A 74 8.19 -4.64 -3.42
CA ALA A 74 9.38 -5.45 -3.25
C ALA A 74 9.99 -5.83 -4.59
N HIS A 75 11.19 -6.37 -4.56
CA HIS A 75 11.90 -6.74 -5.76
C HIS A 75 11.21 -7.90 -6.50
N LYS A 76 11.18 -7.83 -7.83
CA LYS A 76 10.56 -8.87 -8.68
C LYS A 76 11.25 -10.23 -8.57
N TYR A 77 12.58 -10.26 -8.40
CA TYR A 77 13.32 -11.52 -8.21
C TYR A 77 13.16 -12.01 -6.78
N GLU A 78 12.77 -13.27 -6.65
CA GLU A 78 12.43 -13.90 -5.38
C GLU A 78 13.57 -13.88 -4.36
N SER A 79 14.80 -14.17 -4.81
CA SER A 79 15.98 -14.17 -3.92
C SER A 79 16.21 -12.81 -3.27
N LEU A 80 16.13 -11.72 -4.03
CA LEU A 80 16.28 -10.35 -3.50
C LEU A 80 15.08 -9.94 -2.64
N ARG A 81 13.87 -10.33 -3.05
CA ARG A 81 12.65 -10.12 -2.26
C ARG A 81 12.72 -10.83 -0.90
N ASN A 82 13.24 -12.06 -0.86
CA ASN A 82 13.42 -12.80 0.38
C ASN A 82 14.44 -12.14 1.30
N GLU A 83 15.50 -11.57 0.75
CA GLU A 83 16.47 -10.79 1.55
C GLU A 83 15.86 -9.49 2.08
N GLN A 84 15.05 -8.79 1.28
CA GLN A 84 14.29 -7.61 1.75
C GLN A 84 13.34 -7.99 2.90
N LYS A 85 12.62 -9.12 2.78
CA LYS A 85 11.75 -9.63 3.85
C LYS A 85 12.55 -9.93 5.11
N ARG A 86 13.67 -10.64 5.00
CA ARG A 86 14.54 -11.00 6.13
C ARG A 86 14.98 -9.77 6.93
N ILE A 87 15.51 -8.76 6.23
CA ILE A 87 15.94 -7.52 6.87
C ILE A 87 14.77 -6.78 7.54
N PHE A 88 13.61 -6.75 6.88
CA PHE A 88 12.42 -6.13 7.45
C PHE A 88 11.97 -6.84 8.73
N GLU A 89 11.93 -8.16 8.73
CA GLU A 89 11.58 -8.97 9.91
C GLU A 89 12.54 -8.77 11.08
N GLU A 90 13.85 -8.65 10.81
CA GLU A 90 14.84 -8.33 11.83
C GLU A 90 14.51 -7.00 12.51
N VAL A 91 14.20 -5.96 11.72
CA VAL A 91 13.79 -4.65 12.26
C VAL A 91 12.53 -4.76 13.11
N VAL A 92 11.53 -5.54 12.68
CA VAL A 92 10.30 -5.75 13.45
C VAL A 92 10.59 -6.36 14.82
N ARG A 93 11.44 -7.41 14.85
CA ARG A 93 11.82 -8.10 16.10
C ARG A 93 12.66 -7.21 17.02
N GLU A 94 13.61 -6.47 16.49
CA GLU A 94 14.42 -5.52 17.24
C GLU A 94 13.60 -4.40 17.90
N GLU A 95 12.53 -3.96 17.23
CA GLU A 95 11.57 -3.00 17.79
C GLU A 95 10.56 -3.60 18.76
N GLY A 96 10.74 -4.88 19.11
CA GLY A 96 9.91 -5.60 20.08
C GLY A 96 8.51 -5.95 19.58
N GLN A 97 8.32 -5.98 18.25
CA GLN A 97 7.05 -6.35 17.65
C GLN A 97 7.09 -7.79 17.09
N VAL A 98 5.93 -8.33 16.74
CA VAL A 98 5.78 -9.72 16.32
C VAL A 98 5.53 -9.78 14.81
N VAL A 99 6.37 -10.51 14.08
CA VAL A 99 6.09 -10.84 12.68
C VAL A 99 5.02 -11.93 12.64
N LEU A 100 3.83 -11.63 12.15
CA LEU A 100 2.75 -12.60 11.99
C LEU A 100 2.89 -13.38 10.68
N GLY A 101 3.30 -12.70 9.62
CA GLY A 101 3.53 -13.32 8.31
C GLY A 101 3.49 -12.34 7.15
N TRP A 102 3.58 -12.91 5.95
CA TRP A 102 3.52 -12.20 4.68
C TRP A 102 2.39 -12.72 3.82
N ARG A 103 1.74 -11.80 3.11
CA ARG A 103 0.73 -12.11 2.10
C ARG A 103 1.16 -11.53 0.76
N GLU A 104 1.07 -12.30 -0.30
CA GLU A 104 1.18 -11.76 -1.66
C GLU A 104 -0.15 -11.08 -2.02
N VAL A 105 -0.06 -9.88 -2.59
CA VAL A 105 -1.26 -9.16 -3.03
C VAL A 105 -1.65 -9.68 -4.41
N PRO A 106 -2.86 -10.22 -4.58
CA PRO A 106 -3.32 -10.67 -5.88
C PRO A 106 -3.53 -9.47 -6.81
N VAL A 107 -2.85 -9.49 -7.96
CA VAL A 107 -2.91 -8.43 -8.95
C VAL A 107 -3.13 -8.98 -10.36
N ASP A 108 -3.95 -8.27 -11.15
CA ASP A 108 -4.07 -8.49 -12.59
C ASP A 108 -3.37 -7.38 -13.36
N GLY A 109 -2.24 -7.71 -13.94
CA GLY A 109 -1.43 -6.77 -14.74
C GLY A 109 -1.77 -6.73 -16.24
N THR A 110 -2.80 -7.43 -16.69
CA THR A 110 -3.10 -7.59 -18.13
C THR A 110 -3.45 -6.28 -18.83
N LYS A 111 -4.00 -5.31 -18.09
CA LYS A 111 -4.40 -3.99 -18.61
C LYS A 111 -3.37 -2.89 -18.34
N VAL A 112 -2.25 -3.21 -17.71
CA VAL A 112 -1.20 -2.22 -17.38
C VAL A 112 -0.34 -1.96 -18.61
N GLY A 113 -0.10 -0.69 -18.91
CA GLY A 113 0.74 -0.28 -20.03
C GLY A 113 2.17 -0.81 -19.95
N GLN A 114 2.82 -0.95 -21.10
CA GLN A 114 4.13 -1.60 -21.21
C GLN A 114 5.20 -0.94 -20.33
N GLU A 115 5.25 0.40 -20.32
CA GLU A 115 6.22 1.13 -19.50
C GLU A 115 6.02 0.87 -18.00
N ALA A 116 4.77 0.94 -17.52
CA ALA A 116 4.46 0.67 -16.12
C ALA A 116 4.70 -0.79 -15.75
N ALA A 117 4.38 -1.73 -16.64
CA ALA A 117 4.59 -3.16 -16.45
C ALA A 117 6.08 -3.53 -16.36
N ALA A 118 6.94 -2.90 -17.18
CA ALA A 118 8.38 -3.16 -17.20
C ALA A 118 9.07 -2.87 -15.86
N ILE A 119 8.59 -1.85 -15.14
CA ILE A 119 9.14 -1.40 -13.85
C ILE A 119 8.22 -1.73 -12.68
N ARG A 120 7.27 -2.64 -12.87
CA ARG A 120 6.32 -3.04 -11.83
C ARG A 120 7.03 -3.79 -10.71
N PRO A 121 6.94 -3.32 -9.45
CA PRO A 121 7.42 -4.06 -8.30
C PRO A 121 6.52 -5.25 -7.98
N TRP A 122 7.01 -6.14 -7.13
CA TRP A 122 6.20 -7.21 -6.54
C TRP A 122 5.45 -6.67 -5.32
N MET A 123 4.12 -6.82 -5.28
CA MET A 123 3.29 -6.31 -4.20
C MET A 123 3.10 -7.36 -3.13
N ILE A 124 3.55 -7.06 -1.91
CA ILE A 124 3.40 -7.92 -0.74
C ILE A 124 2.90 -7.13 0.46
N GLN A 125 2.29 -7.83 1.38
CA GLN A 125 1.85 -7.27 2.66
C GLN A 125 2.54 -7.98 3.80
N ILE A 126 3.09 -7.19 4.75
CA ILE A 126 3.55 -7.70 6.04
C ILE A 126 2.48 -7.48 7.08
N LEU A 127 2.23 -8.51 7.90
CA LEU A 127 1.35 -8.43 9.07
C LEU A 127 2.23 -8.44 10.31
N ILE A 128 2.07 -7.42 11.15
CA ILE A 128 2.87 -7.21 12.36
C ILE A 128 1.93 -7.16 13.56
N GLY A 129 2.11 -8.07 14.49
CA GLY A 129 1.40 -8.09 15.76
C GLY A 129 2.01 -7.10 16.76
N LYS A 130 1.16 -6.53 17.61
CA LYS A 130 1.58 -5.67 18.71
C LYS A 130 2.39 -6.48 19.71
N GLY A 131 3.57 -5.98 20.06
CA GLY A 131 4.44 -6.58 21.05
C GLY A 131 3.93 -6.39 22.49
N PRO A 132 4.40 -7.22 23.46
CA PRO A 132 3.88 -7.22 24.81
C PRO A 132 4.13 -5.90 25.57
N ASP A 133 5.18 -5.17 25.24
CA ASP A 133 5.55 -3.94 25.92
C ASP A 133 4.77 -2.72 25.45
N VAL A 134 3.94 -2.87 24.39
CA VAL A 134 3.16 -1.78 23.81
C VAL A 134 1.78 -1.74 24.45
N THR A 135 1.50 -0.67 25.20
CA THR A 135 0.30 -0.57 26.05
C THR A 135 -0.92 0.04 25.35
N ASN A 136 -0.72 0.80 24.27
CA ASN A 136 -1.81 1.50 23.60
C ASN A 136 -1.57 1.66 22.09
N ASN A 137 -2.65 1.95 21.35
CA ASN A 137 -2.62 2.02 19.89
C ASN A 137 -1.78 3.20 19.35
N LYS A 138 -1.62 4.30 20.08
CA LYS A 138 -0.76 5.42 19.63
C LYS A 138 0.71 5.03 19.67
N GLU A 139 1.09 4.30 20.69
CA GLU A 139 2.44 3.76 20.84
C GLU A 139 2.72 2.73 19.74
N PHE A 140 1.78 1.84 19.47
CA PHE A 140 1.90 0.88 18.38
C PHE A 140 2.08 1.57 17.02
N GLU A 141 1.29 2.59 16.70
CA GLU A 141 1.47 3.39 15.48
C GLU A 141 2.87 4.03 15.38
N ARG A 142 3.43 4.51 16.50
CA ARG A 142 4.81 5.04 16.53
C ARG A 142 5.83 3.92 16.26
N LYS A 143 5.65 2.73 16.85
CA LYS A 143 6.50 1.57 16.57
C LYS A 143 6.45 1.18 15.10
N LEU A 144 5.28 1.10 14.49
CA LEU A 144 5.13 0.83 13.06
C LEU A 144 5.83 1.89 12.20
N TYR A 145 5.74 3.17 12.59
CA TYR A 145 6.45 4.24 11.91
C TYR A 145 7.99 4.08 12.02
N ILE A 146 8.50 3.77 13.20
CA ILE A 146 9.94 3.54 13.44
C ILE A 146 10.42 2.34 12.62
N ILE A 147 9.70 1.22 12.65
CA ILE A 147 9.99 0.01 11.87
C ILE A 147 10.09 0.36 10.39
N ARG A 148 9.11 1.10 9.85
CA ARG A 148 9.15 1.55 8.47
C ARG A 148 10.42 2.31 8.14
N LYS A 149 10.79 3.30 8.97
CA LYS A 149 11.97 4.14 8.72
C LYS A 149 13.28 3.38 8.87
N LEU A 150 13.35 2.46 9.81
CA LEU A 150 14.54 1.62 9.99
C LEU A 150 14.68 0.59 8.85
N ALA A 151 13.60 -0.03 8.39
CA ALA A 151 13.63 -0.94 7.26
C ALA A 151 14.08 -0.21 5.98
N GLU A 152 13.51 0.97 5.69
CA GLU A 152 13.95 1.82 4.58
C GLU A 152 15.45 2.17 4.70
N LYS A 153 15.89 2.56 5.89
CA LYS A 153 17.29 2.94 6.16
C LYS A 153 18.27 1.78 6.00
N ARG A 154 17.86 0.55 6.31
CA ARG A 154 18.71 -0.63 6.19
C ARG A 154 18.76 -1.19 4.77
N ILE A 155 17.61 -1.26 4.08
CA ILE A 155 17.51 -1.87 2.76
C ILE A 155 18.06 -0.96 1.65
N ILE A 156 17.69 0.33 1.66
CA ILE A 156 18.03 1.26 0.57
C ILE A 156 19.55 1.45 0.37
N PRO A 157 20.40 1.54 1.40
CA PRO A 157 21.83 1.77 1.22
C PRO A 157 22.64 0.52 0.87
N LEU A 158 22.07 -0.70 0.97
CA LEU A 158 22.86 -1.95 0.89
C LEU A 158 23.45 -2.20 -0.49
N SER A 159 22.61 -2.19 -1.50
CA SER A 159 23.03 -2.24 -2.90
C SER A 159 21.95 -1.65 -3.80
N LYS A 160 22.34 -1.24 -4.99
CA LYS A 160 21.40 -0.71 -5.98
C LYS A 160 20.41 -1.79 -6.41
N GLU A 161 20.88 -3.03 -6.52
CA GLU A 161 20.05 -4.18 -6.88
C GLU A 161 19.03 -4.50 -5.78
N LEU A 162 19.44 -4.53 -4.52
CA LEU A 162 18.55 -4.84 -3.40
C LEU A 162 17.57 -3.70 -3.10
N SER A 163 17.96 -2.46 -3.32
CA SER A 163 17.12 -1.29 -3.08
C SER A 163 16.18 -0.96 -4.22
N SER A 164 16.45 -1.49 -5.42
CA SER A 164 15.57 -1.26 -6.55
C SER A 164 14.16 -1.78 -6.22
N ASP A 165 13.16 -0.99 -6.57
CA ASP A 165 11.75 -1.29 -6.37
C ASP A 165 11.28 -1.38 -4.90
N PHE A 166 12.19 -1.30 -3.90
CA PHE A 166 11.79 -1.34 -2.50
C PHE A 166 11.16 -0.04 -2.04
N TYR A 167 9.90 -0.13 -1.65
CA TYR A 167 9.14 0.99 -1.12
C TYR A 167 8.02 0.53 -0.20
N ILE A 168 7.87 1.18 0.95
CA ILE A 168 6.77 0.89 1.89
C ILE A 168 5.68 1.94 1.66
N ALA A 169 4.63 1.56 0.92
CA ALA A 169 3.52 2.45 0.58
C ALA A 169 2.73 2.88 1.82
N SER A 170 2.48 1.93 2.73
CA SER A 170 1.88 2.19 4.05
C SER A 170 2.33 1.14 5.05
N LEU A 171 2.36 1.50 6.34
CA LEU A 171 2.49 0.58 7.47
C LEU A 171 1.76 1.21 8.65
N SER A 172 0.62 0.65 9.03
CA SER A 172 -0.28 1.21 10.05
C SER A 172 -1.18 0.12 10.64
N SER A 173 -1.68 0.33 11.85
CA SER A 173 -2.76 -0.47 12.44
C SER A 173 -4.16 0.05 12.10
N LYS A 174 -4.26 1.14 11.32
CA LYS A 174 -5.53 1.83 11.02
C LYS A 174 -5.88 1.84 9.55
N THR A 175 -4.91 2.08 8.68
CA THR A 175 -5.14 2.34 7.26
C THR A 175 -4.16 1.57 6.38
N ILE A 176 -4.57 1.32 5.15
CA ILE A 176 -3.74 0.71 4.10
C ILE A 176 -3.89 1.50 2.80
N VAL A 177 -2.82 1.55 2.01
CA VAL A 177 -2.78 2.24 0.71
C VAL A 177 -2.57 1.24 -0.40
N TYR A 178 -3.46 1.26 -1.38
CA TYR A 178 -3.31 0.61 -2.68
C TYR A 178 -3.06 1.68 -3.72
N LYS A 179 -1.95 1.61 -4.43
CA LYS A 179 -1.56 2.63 -5.41
C LYS A 179 -0.58 2.09 -6.45
N GLY A 180 -0.44 2.79 -7.54
CA GLY A 180 0.53 2.40 -8.56
C GLY A 180 0.58 3.35 -9.75
N MET A 181 1.45 3.04 -10.70
CA MET A 181 1.55 3.69 -12.01
C MET A 181 0.40 3.23 -12.91
N LEU A 182 -0.81 3.56 -12.49
CA LEU A 182 -2.07 3.11 -13.05
C LEU A 182 -2.89 4.33 -13.51
N THR A 183 -3.75 4.11 -14.49
CA THR A 183 -4.86 5.03 -14.75
C THR A 183 -5.94 4.85 -13.70
N PRO A 184 -6.85 5.83 -13.50
CA PRO A 184 -7.96 5.71 -12.59
C PRO A 184 -8.81 4.44 -12.78
N GLY A 185 -9.12 4.09 -14.03
CA GLY A 185 -9.92 2.92 -14.37
C GLY A 185 -9.20 1.58 -14.12
N GLN A 186 -7.86 1.56 -14.14
CA GLN A 186 -7.09 0.34 -13.92
C GLN A 186 -6.98 -0.06 -12.45
N LEU A 187 -7.15 0.86 -11.49
CA LEU A 187 -6.85 0.59 -10.08
C LEU A 187 -7.66 -0.57 -9.51
N ARG A 188 -8.96 -0.63 -9.81
CA ARG A 188 -9.87 -1.71 -9.39
C ARG A 188 -9.50 -3.03 -10.04
N ASP A 189 -9.28 -3.01 -11.34
CA ASP A 189 -8.99 -4.21 -12.11
C ASP A 189 -7.62 -4.80 -11.73
N PHE A 190 -6.66 -3.93 -11.41
CA PHE A 190 -5.31 -4.34 -11.03
C PHE A 190 -5.26 -4.98 -9.64
N TYR A 191 -5.87 -4.37 -8.63
CA TYR A 191 -5.88 -4.89 -7.27
C TYR A 191 -7.16 -5.68 -7.00
N LEU A 192 -7.11 -7.00 -7.10
CA LEU A 192 -8.29 -7.86 -6.96
C LEU A 192 -8.95 -7.75 -5.58
N ASP A 193 -8.18 -7.44 -4.54
CA ASP A 193 -8.69 -7.17 -3.19
C ASP A 193 -9.78 -6.09 -3.16
N LEU A 194 -9.67 -5.07 -4.02
CA LEU A 194 -10.60 -3.94 -4.05
C LEU A 194 -12.00 -4.30 -4.58
N SER A 195 -12.16 -5.48 -5.17
CA SER A 195 -13.44 -6.02 -5.65
C SER A 195 -14.08 -7.00 -4.68
N ASP A 196 -13.40 -7.33 -3.58
CA ASP A 196 -13.91 -8.25 -2.57
C ASP A 196 -14.93 -7.55 -1.66
N LEU A 197 -16.10 -8.16 -1.47
CA LEU A 197 -17.20 -7.57 -0.68
C LEU A 197 -16.89 -7.43 0.82
N ASP A 198 -15.97 -8.25 1.35
CA ASP A 198 -15.49 -8.14 2.74
C ASP A 198 -14.44 -7.04 2.89
N PHE A 199 -13.92 -6.50 1.78
CA PHE A 199 -13.02 -5.35 1.78
C PHE A 199 -13.81 -4.08 2.06
N THR A 200 -14.05 -3.79 3.34
CA THR A 200 -14.94 -2.72 3.82
C THR A 200 -14.21 -1.59 4.53
N SER A 201 -14.71 -0.38 4.37
CA SER A 201 -14.19 0.81 5.05
C SER A 201 -15.29 1.83 5.30
N ALA A 202 -15.10 2.72 6.28
CA ALA A 202 -15.92 3.91 6.46
C ALA A 202 -15.30 5.18 5.82
N LEU A 203 -14.09 5.04 5.30
CA LEU A 203 -13.33 6.13 4.66
C LEU A 203 -12.63 5.60 3.40
N ALA A 204 -12.77 6.31 2.29
CA ALA A 204 -11.94 6.14 1.10
C ALA A 204 -11.37 7.49 0.67
N MET A 205 -10.04 7.60 0.69
CA MET A 205 -9.31 8.74 0.16
C MET A 205 -8.66 8.33 -1.15
N VAL A 206 -9.06 8.95 -2.26
CA VAL A 206 -8.59 8.61 -3.60
C VAL A 206 -7.85 9.77 -4.24
N HIS A 207 -6.91 9.45 -5.10
CA HIS A 207 -6.18 10.43 -5.89
C HIS A 207 -5.77 9.84 -7.23
N SER A 208 -5.91 10.62 -8.29
CA SER A 208 -5.35 10.36 -9.61
C SER A 208 -4.29 11.41 -9.94
N ARG A 209 -3.22 10.97 -10.58
CA ARG A 209 -2.08 11.78 -11.00
C ARG A 209 -1.10 12.11 -9.87
N PHE A 210 0.18 12.05 -10.21
CA PHE A 210 1.25 12.38 -9.29
C PHE A 210 1.67 13.86 -9.44
N SER A 211 2.13 14.26 -10.60
CA SER A 211 2.62 15.62 -10.87
C SER A 211 2.78 15.85 -12.37
N THR A 212 2.63 17.10 -12.79
CA THR A 212 2.86 17.50 -14.19
C THR A 212 4.34 17.61 -14.58
N ASN A 213 5.25 17.70 -13.60
CA ASN A 213 6.65 18.09 -13.82
C ASN A 213 7.69 17.05 -13.41
N THR A 214 7.26 15.82 -13.05
CA THR A 214 8.16 14.75 -12.63
C THR A 214 7.79 13.44 -13.31
N PHE A 215 8.79 12.60 -13.59
CA PHE A 215 8.53 11.26 -14.12
C PHE A 215 7.69 10.43 -13.14
N PRO A 216 6.60 9.80 -13.61
CA PRO A 216 5.78 8.93 -12.79
C PRO A 216 6.57 7.72 -12.30
N SER A 217 6.19 7.18 -11.17
CA SER A 217 6.69 5.90 -10.67
C SER A 217 5.69 5.24 -9.74
N TRP A 218 5.78 3.92 -9.57
CA TRP A 218 4.94 3.16 -8.66
C TRP A 218 4.94 3.72 -7.23
N ALA A 219 6.12 4.11 -6.74
CA ALA A 219 6.28 4.65 -5.38
C ALA A 219 5.71 6.05 -5.21
N ARG A 220 5.75 6.88 -6.25
CA ARG A 220 5.33 8.29 -6.17
C ARG A 220 3.83 8.48 -6.34
N ALA A 221 3.08 7.52 -6.90
CA ALA A 221 1.64 7.59 -6.98
C ALA A 221 1.03 7.94 -5.60
N HIS A 222 -0.05 8.72 -5.60
CA HIS A 222 -0.80 9.05 -4.38
C HIS A 222 -1.95 8.06 -4.14
N PRO A 223 -2.48 7.92 -2.91
CA PRO A 223 -2.13 8.66 -1.70
C PRO A 223 -0.76 8.30 -1.11
N ASN A 224 -0.15 9.25 -0.37
CA ASN A 224 1.03 9.01 0.44
C ASN A 224 0.62 8.95 1.92
N ARG A 225 0.49 7.75 2.47
CA ARG A 225 0.04 7.53 3.85
C ARG A 225 -1.30 8.21 4.14
N PHE A 226 -1.29 9.38 4.75
CA PHE A 226 -2.49 10.16 5.12
C PHE A 226 -2.67 11.41 4.27
N LEU A 227 -1.89 11.57 3.20
CA LEU A 227 -1.86 12.78 2.40
C LEU A 227 -2.21 12.49 0.94
N VAL A 228 -3.09 13.30 0.41
CA VAL A 228 -3.27 13.52 -1.03
C VAL A 228 -3.02 15.00 -1.32
N HIS A 229 -2.39 15.29 -2.44
CA HIS A 229 -2.05 16.66 -2.80
C HIS A 229 -2.25 16.88 -4.29
N ASN A 230 -3.02 17.90 -4.62
CA ASN A 230 -3.24 18.32 -6.01
C ASN A 230 -2.61 19.70 -6.22
N GLY A 231 -1.30 19.76 -6.21
CA GLY A 231 -0.56 20.98 -6.39
C GLY A 231 0.85 20.73 -6.89
N GLU A 232 1.51 21.78 -7.29
CA GLU A 232 2.87 21.75 -7.76
C GLU A 232 3.84 21.77 -6.57
N ILE A 233 4.57 20.66 -6.39
CA ILE A 233 5.66 20.59 -5.41
C ILE A 233 6.96 20.71 -6.19
N ASN A 234 7.52 21.92 -6.25
CA ASN A 234 8.65 22.21 -7.11
C ASN A 234 10.00 21.91 -6.48
N THR A 235 10.11 21.86 -5.16
CA THR A 235 11.37 21.55 -4.48
C THR A 235 11.16 20.94 -3.11
N ILE A 236 11.91 19.86 -2.87
CA ILE A 236 12.28 19.43 -1.52
C ILE A 236 13.80 19.57 -1.48
N ARG A 237 14.28 20.54 -0.73
CA ARG A 237 15.69 20.66 -0.37
C ARG A 237 15.95 19.96 0.95
#